data_febe2fe613fd0c986faf4da45945c6d9
#
_entry.id   febe2fe613fd0c986faf4da45945c6d9
#
_cell.length_a   1.000
_cell.length_b   1.000
_cell.length_c   1.000
_cell.angle_alpha   90.00
_cell.angle_beta   90.00
_cell.angle_gamma   90.00
#
_symmetry.space_group_name_H-M   'P 1'
#
loop_
_entity.id
_entity.type
_entity.pdbx_description
1 polymer ?
#
loop_
_entity_poly.entity_id
_entity_poly.type
_entity_poly.pdbx_seq_one_letter_code
_entity_poly.pdbx_strand_id
1 'polypeptide(L)'
;AFDPAKVEPIYLRPTVIAVKAGNPLNIDDFDDLLADGVRVVVTEGAGVYNTSGTGTWEDVAGRLGSLDDISGLRRNIVAYALGSGASYGVISNGDADAWITWPNWPITKDDLDMVELSEDRVIYRDVNVVLSPDADPEAQAFLDFLITDEAQELMATEGWQR
;
A
#
# COMPACT_ATOMS: atom_id res chain seq x y z
N ALA A 1 19.43 -21.45 -8.56
CA ALA A 1 18.16 -20.78 -8.84
C ALA A 1 17.05 -21.47 -8.05
N PHE A 2 16.15 -20.71 -7.42
CA PHE A 2 14.99 -21.27 -6.72
C PHE A 2 13.91 -21.73 -7.72
N ASP A 3 13.03 -22.62 -7.27
CA ASP A 3 11.88 -23.09 -8.05
C ASP A 3 10.67 -22.17 -7.76
N PRO A 4 10.22 -21.34 -8.72
CA PRO A 4 9.09 -20.42 -8.50
C PRO A 4 7.78 -21.14 -8.13
N ALA A 5 7.63 -22.41 -8.50
CA ALA A 5 6.44 -23.19 -8.18
C ALA A 5 6.33 -23.56 -6.69
N LYS A 6 7.42 -23.36 -5.93
CA LYS A 6 7.48 -23.61 -4.48
C LYS A 6 7.36 -22.34 -3.64
N VAL A 7 7.17 -21.20 -4.28
CA VAL A 7 6.98 -19.93 -3.59
C VAL A 7 5.52 -19.82 -3.15
N GLU A 8 5.30 -19.72 -1.85
CA GLU A 8 3.97 -19.57 -1.28
C GLU A 8 3.86 -18.22 -0.55
N PRO A 9 2.73 -17.51 -0.68
CA PRO A 9 2.50 -16.29 0.09
C PRO A 9 2.32 -16.65 1.56
N ILE A 10 2.97 -15.89 2.43
CA ILE A 10 2.87 -16.09 3.89
C ILE A 10 2.08 -14.98 4.58
N TYR A 11 2.03 -13.78 4.00
CA TYR A 11 1.22 -12.67 4.47
C TYR A 11 0.66 -11.86 3.30
N LEU A 12 -0.46 -11.18 3.56
CA LEU A 12 -1.08 -10.21 2.68
C LEU A 12 -1.12 -8.84 3.37
N ARG A 13 -1.09 -7.78 2.58
CA ARG A 13 -1.44 -6.44 3.05
C ARG A 13 -2.43 -5.79 2.12
N PRO A 14 -3.48 -5.13 2.65
CA PRO A 14 -4.44 -4.37 1.85
C PRO A 14 -3.84 -3.05 1.39
N THR A 15 -4.37 -2.49 0.32
CA THR A 15 -4.25 -1.05 0.06
C THR A 15 -5.16 -0.27 1.00
N VAL A 16 -4.71 0.92 1.38
CA VAL A 16 -5.46 1.87 2.21
C VAL A 16 -5.34 3.27 1.64
N ILE A 17 -6.13 4.19 2.14
CA ILE A 17 -5.96 5.62 1.93
C ILE A 17 -5.29 6.18 3.18
N ALA A 18 -4.11 6.76 3.05
CA ALA A 18 -3.53 7.61 4.09
C ALA A 18 -4.07 9.02 3.91
N VAL A 19 -4.55 9.62 4.99
CA VAL A 19 -5.04 11.00 5.06
C VAL A 19 -4.27 11.75 6.12
N LYS A 20 -4.34 13.08 6.13
CA LYS A 20 -3.77 13.88 7.22
C LYS A 20 -4.42 13.53 8.55
N ALA A 21 -3.66 13.59 9.64
CA ALA A 21 -4.16 13.33 10.97
C ALA A 21 -5.42 14.17 11.29
N GLY A 22 -6.42 13.51 11.88
CA GLY A 22 -7.74 14.08 12.13
C GLY A 22 -8.67 14.07 10.93
N ASN A 23 -8.24 13.55 9.78
CA ASN A 23 -9.05 13.41 8.56
C ASN A 23 -9.92 14.65 8.26
N PRO A 24 -9.32 15.82 8.02
CA PRO A 24 -10.05 17.09 7.98
C PRO A 24 -11.06 17.20 6.83
N LEU A 25 -10.96 16.34 5.81
CA LEU A 25 -11.90 16.32 4.69
C LEU A 25 -12.97 15.22 4.83
N ASN A 26 -12.96 14.45 5.93
CA ASN A 26 -13.86 13.31 6.17
C ASN A 26 -13.90 12.34 5.00
N ILE A 27 -12.73 11.92 4.53
CA ILE A 27 -12.57 10.91 3.50
C ILE A 27 -12.85 9.55 4.14
N ASP A 28 -13.89 8.86 3.69
CA ASP A 28 -14.30 7.57 4.25
C ASP A 28 -14.05 6.40 3.29
N ASP A 29 -13.93 6.65 1.97
CA ASP A 29 -13.64 5.64 0.95
C ASP A 29 -13.07 6.29 -0.32
N PHE A 30 -12.85 5.49 -1.36
CA PHE A 30 -12.34 5.90 -2.66
C PHE A 30 -13.16 7.00 -3.33
N ASP A 31 -14.48 6.94 -3.23
CA ASP A 31 -15.37 7.87 -3.93
C ASP A 31 -15.18 9.32 -3.44
N ASP A 32 -14.77 9.51 -2.19
CA ASP A 32 -14.44 10.82 -1.64
C ASP A 32 -13.19 11.44 -2.27
N LEU A 33 -12.28 10.58 -2.79
CA LEU A 33 -11.10 11.06 -3.54
C LEU A 33 -11.46 11.71 -4.87
N LEU A 34 -12.68 11.49 -5.37
CA LEU A 34 -13.16 12.04 -6.64
C LEU A 34 -13.79 13.42 -6.47
N ALA A 35 -14.03 13.86 -5.23
CA ALA A 35 -14.66 15.14 -4.93
C ALA A 35 -13.78 16.31 -5.37
N ASP A 36 -14.42 17.41 -5.82
CA ASP A 36 -13.73 18.61 -6.24
C ASP A 36 -12.90 19.22 -5.10
N GLY A 37 -11.65 19.51 -5.38
CA GLY A 37 -10.73 20.14 -4.44
C GLY A 37 -9.97 19.21 -3.52
N VAL A 38 -10.24 17.91 -3.55
CA VAL A 38 -9.39 16.90 -2.89
C VAL A 38 -8.08 16.75 -3.68
N ARG A 39 -6.96 16.84 -2.99
CA ARG A 39 -5.62 16.74 -3.58
C ARG A 39 -5.01 15.39 -3.24
N VAL A 40 -4.74 14.60 -4.26
CA VAL A 40 -4.20 13.24 -4.08
C VAL A 40 -2.75 13.18 -4.56
N VAL A 41 -1.86 12.64 -3.75
CA VAL A 41 -0.54 12.21 -4.21
C VAL A 41 -0.58 10.73 -4.56
N VAL A 42 0.10 10.36 -5.63
CA VAL A 42 0.27 8.95 -6.02
C VAL A 42 1.74 8.59 -6.10
N THR A 43 2.05 7.36 -5.72
CA THR A 43 3.41 6.84 -5.85
C THR A 43 3.62 6.37 -7.28
N GLU A 44 4.61 6.95 -7.94
CA GLU A 44 5.10 6.50 -9.23
C GLU A 44 6.41 5.74 -9.05
N GLY A 45 6.57 4.62 -9.73
CA GLY A 45 7.83 3.88 -9.73
C GLY A 45 8.78 4.37 -10.79
N ALA A 46 10.06 4.24 -10.52
CA ALA A 46 11.10 4.52 -11.48
C ALA A 46 11.26 3.35 -12.46
N GLY A 47 10.54 3.39 -13.60
CA GLY A 47 10.81 2.50 -14.73
C GLY A 47 10.46 1.02 -14.54
N VAL A 48 11.17 0.15 -15.25
CA VAL A 48 10.89 -1.29 -15.44
C VAL A 48 10.92 -2.11 -14.13
N TYR A 49 11.50 -1.61 -13.06
CA TYR A 49 11.67 -2.30 -11.78
C TYR A 49 10.78 -1.75 -10.67
N ASN A 50 9.56 -1.46 -11.01
CA ASN A 50 8.62 -0.97 -10.03
C ASN A 50 8.23 -2.04 -9.02
N THR A 51 8.89 -2.03 -7.89
CA THR A 51 8.65 -2.96 -6.79
C THR A 51 7.84 -2.36 -5.65
N SER A 52 7.55 -1.06 -5.68
CA SER A 52 6.96 -0.34 -4.54
C SER A 52 5.47 -0.03 -4.67
N GLY A 53 4.77 -0.63 -5.63
CA GLY A 53 3.33 -0.43 -5.77
C GLY A 53 2.93 0.72 -6.69
N THR A 54 3.77 1.05 -7.67
CA THR A 54 3.40 1.92 -8.79
C THR A 54 2.27 1.26 -9.56
N GLY A 55 1.31 2.05 -9.95
CA GLY A 55 0.09 1.54 -10.52
C GLY A 55 -0.95 1.10 -9.49
N THR A 56 -0.63 1.06 -8.20
CA THR A 56 -1.59 0.70 -7.16
C THR A 56 -2.81 1.61 -7.20
N TRP A 57 -2.62 2.90 -7.39
CA TRP A 57 -3.72 3.84 -7.53
C TRP A 57 -4.57 3.58 -8.79
N GLU A 58 -3.96 3.16 -9.91
CA GLU A 58 -4.69 2.77 -11.12
C GLU A 58 -5.45 1.46 -10.92
N ASP A 59 -4.85 0.49 -10.22
CA ASP A 59 -5.51 -0.77 -9.86
C ASP A 59 -6.74 -0.52 -8.98
N VAL A 60 -6.65 0.36 -7.98
CA VAL A 60 -7.78 0.75 -7.12
C VAL A 60 -8.84 1.51 -7.91
N ALA A 61 -8.44 2.55 -8.67
CA ALA A 61 -9.37 3.36 -9.45
C ALA A 61 -10.06 2.55 -10.55
N GLY A 62 -9.34 1.66 -11.21
CA GLY A 62 -9.87 0.81 -12.28
C GLY A 62 -10.59 -0.45 -11.81
N ARG A 63 -10.62 -0.74 -10.51
CA ARG A 63 -11.08 -2.01 -9.94
C ARG A 63 -12.47 -2.42 -10.38
N LEU A 64 -13.39 -1.48 -10.45
CA LEU A 64 -14.78 -1.71 -10.84
C LEU A 64 -15.05 -1.51 -12.35
N GLY A 65 -14.00 -1.30 -13.16
CA GLY A 65 -14.13 -1.13 -14.61
C GLY A 65 -14.73 0.22 -15.03
N SER A 66 -14.70 1.23 -14.16
CA SER A 66 -15.23 2.57 -14.42
C SER A 66 -14.15 3.49 -14.99
N LEU A 67 -14.34 4.00 -16.19
CA LEU A 67 -13.49 5.06 -16.77
C LEU A 67 -13.67 6.40 -16.04
N ASP A 68 -14.87 6.64 -15.50
CA ASP A 68 -15.18 7.87 -14.78
C ASP A 68 -14.40 7.92 -13.46
N ASP A 69 -14.24 6.78 -12.77
CA ASP A 69 -13.45 6.69 -11.55
C ASP A 69 -11.97 7.00 -11.81
N ILE A 70 -11.40 6.39 -12.85
CA ILE A 70 -10.01 6.65 -13.25
C ILE A 70 -9.83 8.13 -13.64
N SER A 71 -10.76 8.65 -14.42
CA SER A 71 -10.70 10.04 -14.90
C SER A 71 -10.94 11.03 -13.77
N GLY A 72 -11.83 10.69 -12.84
CA GLY A 72 -12.13 11.45 -11.63
C GLY A 72 -10.89 11.57 -10.74
N LEU A 73 -10.29 10.44 -10.39
CA LEU A 73 -9.08 10.43 -9.57
C LEU A 73 -7.93 11.20 -10.22
N ARG A 74 -7.72 10.99 -11.54
CA ARG A 74 -6.64 11.69 -12.27
C ARG A 74 -6.74 13.21 -12.21
N ARG A 75 -7.95 13.78 -12.19
CA ARG A 75 -8.13 15.24 -12.06
C ARG A 75 -7.67 15.76 -10.71
N ASN A 76 -7.70 14.93 -9.68
CA ASN A 76 -7.36 15.27 -8.31
C ASN A 76 -5.90 14.93 -7.95
N ILE A 77 -5.16 14.24 -8.83
CA ILE A 77 -3.74 13.96 -8.60
C ILE A 77 -2.94 15.25 -8.77
N VAL A 78 -2.33 15.70 -7.68
CA VAL A 78 -1.46 16.88 -7.64
C VAL A 78 0.02 16.55 -7.76
N ALA A 79 0.40 15.31 -7.48
CA ALA A 79 1.79 14.87 -7.57
C ALA A 79 1.91 13.38 -7.91
N TYR A 80 2.85 13.08 -8.80
CA TYR A 80 3.35 11.74 -9.10
C TYR A 80 4.74 11.62 -8.48
N ALA A 81 4.81 11.05 -7.28
CA ALA A 81 6.04 11.04 -6.51
C ALA A 81 6.85 9.76 -6.74
N LEU A 82 8.15 9.90 -6.94
CA LEU A 82 9.06 8.77 -7.16
C LEU A 82 9.36 8.04 -5.84
N GLY A 83 8.62 6.98 -5.61
CA GLY A 83 8.73 6.16 -4.41
C GLY A 83 7.90 6.68 -3.22
N SER A 84 7.60 5.77 -2.32
CA SER A 84 6.69 6.03 -1.20
C SER A 84 7.20 7.07 -0.19
N GLY A 85 8.52 7.18 0.00
CA GLY A 85 9.09 8.23 0.84
C GLY A 85 8.87 9.64 0.28
N ALA A 86 8.92 9.81 -1.04
CA ALA A 86 8.60 11.07 -1.68
C ALA A 86 7.10 11.39 -1.60
N SER A 87 6.23 10.38 -1.77
CA SER A 87 4.79 10.54 -1.59
C SER A 87 4.45 10.99 -0.17
N TYR A 88 5.07 10.38 0.84
CA TYR A 88 4.94 10.81 2.23
C TYR A 88 5.37 12.27 2.41
N GLY A 89 6.50 12.68 1.82
CA GLY A 89 6.95 14.07 1.88
C GLY A 89 5.89 15.06 1.33
N VAL A 90 5.20 14.72 0.25
CA VAL A 90 4.15 15.58 -0.34
C VAL A 90 2.97 15.76 0.62
N ILE A 91 2.45 14.66 1.20
CA ILE A 91 1.29 14.76 2.12
C ILE A 91 1.68 15.40 3.46
N SER A 92 2.84 15.05 4.00
CA SER A 92 3.36 15.61 5.27
C SER A 92 3.62 17.12 5.18
N ASN A 93 4.08 17.62 4.04
CA ASN A 93 4.25 19.06 3.79
C ASN A 93 2.92 19.80 3.58
N GLY A 94 1.80 19.11 3.48
CA GLY A 94 0.49 19.73 3.27
C GLY A 94 0.16 20.00 1.80
N ASP A 95 0.94 19.48 0.86
CA ASP A 95 0.74 19.67 -0.59
C ASP A 95 -0.32 18.71 -1.15
N ALA A 96 -0.66 17.63 -0.44
CA ALA A 96 -1.76 16.71 -0.74
C ALA A 96 -2.61 16.45 0.52
N ASP A 97 -3.81 15.92 0.32
CA ASP A 97 -4.77 15.61 1.39
C ASP A 97 -4.93 14.11 1.59
N ALA A 98 -4.68 13.32 0.55
CA ALA A 98 -4.81 11.87 0.56
C ALA A 98 -3.74 11.19 -0.30
N TRP A 99 -3.49 9.91 0.02
CA TRP A 99 -2.52 9.07 -0.66
C TRP A 99 -2.96 7.60 -0.63
N ILE A 100 -3.18 6.98 -1.78
CA ILE A 100 -3.43 5.54 -1.88
C ILE A 100 -2.11 4.81 -1.67
N THR A 101 -2.01 4.04 -0.58
CA THR A 101 -0.76 3.46 -0.10
C THR A 101 -0.98 2.15 0.67
N TRP A 102 -0.02 1.79 1.51
CA TRP A 102 -0.02 0.60 2.35
C TRP A 102 -0.11 0.97 3.83
N PRO A 103 -0.67 0.10 4.70
CA PRO A 103 -0.94 0.40 6.11
C PRO A 103 0.27 0.84 6.93
N ASN A 104 1.46 0.33 6.61
CA ASN A 104 2.68 0.67 7.35
C ASN A 104 2.99 2.17 7.37
N TRP A 105 2.49 2.95 6.40
CA TRP A 105 2.69 4.39 6.39
C TRP A 105 1.84 5.09 7.46
N PRO A 106 0.51 5.02 7.45
CA PRO A 106 -0.30 5.65 8.50
C PRO A 106 -0.09 4.98 9.89
N ILE A 107 0.32 3.72 9.97
CA ILE A 107 0.64 3.08 11.25
C ILE A 107 1.90 3.67 11.89
N THR A 108 2.91 4.03 11.10
CA THR A 108 4.22 4.47 11.62
C THR A 108 4.40 5.99 11.62
N LYS A 109 3.39 6.76 11.19
CA LYS A 109 3.46 8.22 11.03
C LYS A 109 2.32 8.91 11.79
N ASP A 110 2.65 9.63 12.85
CA ASP A 110 1.68 10.32 13.71
C ASP A 110 0.91 11.47 13.01
N ASP A 111 1.39 11.93 11.86
CA ASP A 111 0.77 12.97 11.04
C ASP A 111 -0.20 12.41 9.97
N LEU A 112 -0.41 11.09 9.98
CA LEU A 112 -1.34 10.41 9.09
C LEU A 112 -2.37 9.58 9.86
N ASP A 113 -3.59 9.54 9.33
CA ASP A 113 -4.61 8.57 9.69
C ASP A 113 -4.85 7.60 8.53
N MET A 114 -5.39 6.42 8.86
CA MET A 114 -5.71 5.38 7.90
C MET A 114 -7.20 5.30 7.66
N VAL A 115 -7.57 5.27 6.38
CA VAL A 115 -8.94 4.97 5.92
C VAL A 115 -8.87 3.67 5.13
N GLU A 116 -9.70 2.71 5.51
CA GLU A 116 -9.82 1.44 4.80
C GLU A 116 -10.63 1.62 3.52
N LEU A 117 -10.22 0.95 2.44
CA LEU A 117 -11.00 0.86 1.23
C LEU A 117 -12.11 -0.17 1.37
N SER A 118 -13.24 0.05 0.71
CA SER A 118 -14.31 -0.94 0.58
C SER A 118 -13.80 -2.26 0.00
N GLU A 119 -14.43 -3.37 0.37
CA GLU A 119 -14.01 -4.73 -0.02
C GLU A 119 -13.93 -4.94 -1.54
N ASP A 120 -14.76 -4.25 -2.30
CA ASP A 120 -14.79 -4.32 -3.77
C ASP A 120 -13.68 -3.49 -4.43
N ARG A 121 -13.02 -2.59 -3.68
CA ARG A 121 -11.94 -1.72 -4.16
C ARG A 121 -10.55 -2.11 -3.65
N VAL A 122 -10.48 -2.76 -2.48
CA VAL A 122 -9.18 -3.11 -1.89
C VAL A 122 -8.36 -4.03 -2.79
N ILE A 123 -7.08 -3.73 -2.90
CA ILE A 123 -6.08 -4.56 -3.58
C ILE A 123 -5.15 -5.13 -2.53
N TYR A 124 -4.89 -6.42 -2.62
CA TYR A 124 -3.92 -7.09 -1.75
C TYR A 124 -2.60 -7.31 -2.45
N ARG A 125 -1.53 -7.22 -1.70
CA ARG A 125 -0.19 -7.66 -2.12
C ARG A 125 0.34 -8.64 -1.10
N ASP A 126 0.97 -9.67 -1.60
CA ASP A 126 1.55 -10.73 -0.81
C ASP A 126 3.03 -10.50 -0.50
N VAL A 127 3.48 -11.11 0.58
CA VAL A 127 4.88 -11.33 0.88
C VAL A 127 5.20 -12.81 0.72
N ASN A 128 6.27 -13.08 0.00
CA ASN A 128 6.75 -14.43 -0.27
C ASN A 128 8.17 -14.56 0.25
N VAL A 129 8.49 -15.70 0.83
CA VAL A 129 9.85 -16.02 1.26
C VAL A 129 10.30 -17.30 0.59
N VAL A 130 11.52 -17.26 0.08
CA VAL A 130 12.18 -18.45 -0.47
C VAL A 130 13.63 -18.46 -0.04
N LEU A 131 14.11 -19.60 0.40
CA LEU A 131 15.51 -19.77 0.79
C LEU A 131 16.41 -19.94 -0.44
N SER A 132 17.59 -19.33 -0.37
CA SER A 132 18.66 -19.68 -1.30
C SER A 132 19.02 -21.16 -1.16
N PRO A 133 19.38 -21.86 -2.24
CA PRO A 133 19.91 -23.23 -2.15
C PRO A 133 21.14 -23.36 -1.23
N ASP A 134 21.87 -22.28 -1.03
CA ASP A 134 23.07 -22.20 -0.20
C ASP A 134 22.80 -21.48 1.14
N ALA A 135 21.52 -21.35 1.54
CA ALA A 135 21.15 -20.73 2.80
C ALA A 135 21.66 -21.58 3.98
N ASP A 136 22.13 -20.89 5.03
CA ASP A 136 22.51 -21.53 6.26
C ASP A 136 21.28 -21.96 7.09
N PRO A 137 21.48 -22.86 8.10
CA PRO A 137 20.37 -23.36 8.92
C PRO A 137 19.58 -22.28 9.66
N GLU A 138 20.21 -21.18 10.02
CA GLU A 138 19.56 -20.07 10.70
C GLU A 138 18.51 -19.39 9.80
N ALA A 139 18.73 -19.37 8.48
CA ALA A 139 17.75 -18.84 7.53
C ALA A 139 16.47 -19.69 7.50
N GLN A 140 16.59 -21.02 7.64
CA GLN A 140 15.42 -21.89 7.77
C GLN A 140 14.69 -21.63 9.09
N ALA A 141 15.40 -21.49 10.18
CA ALA A 141 14.81 -21.18 11.50
C ALA A 141 14.04 -19.84 11.47
N PHE A 142 14.56 -18.83 10.75
CA PHE A 142 13.87 -17.58 10.55
C PHE A 142 12.59 -17.73 9.71
N LEU A 143 12.64 -18.52 8.64
CA LEU A 143 11.45 -18.81 7.84
C LEU A 143 10.38 -19.52 8.68
N ASP A 144 10.79 -20.51 9.48
CA ASP A 144 9.88 -21.24 10.38
C ASP A 144 9.26 -20.29 11.44
N PHE A 145 10.04 -19.34 11.95
CA PHE A 145 9.52 -18.29 12.84
C PHE A 145 8.46 -17.41 12.16
N LEU A 146 8.68 -16.99 10.91
CA LEU A 146 7.77 -16.09 10.19
C LEU A 146 6.35 -16.65 10.04
N ILE A 147 6.15 -17.96 10.18
CA ILE A 147 4.83 -18.58 10.08
C ILE A 147 4.22 -18.95 11.45
N THR A 148 4.83 -18.55 12.57
CA THR A 148 4.29 -18.73 13.92
C THR A 148 3.22 -17.70 14.27
N ASP A 149 2.41 -17.98 15.30
CA ASP A 149 1.41 -17.04 15.82
C ASP A 149 2.07 -15.77 16.35
N GLU A 150 3.24 -15.89 17.01
CA GLU A 150 4.02 -14.75 17.50
C GLU A 150 4.43 -13.81 16.35
N ALA A 151 4.94 -14.36 15.27
CA ALA A 151 5.29 -13.57 14.09
C ALA A 151 4.04 -12.95 13.44
N GLN A 152 2.91 -13.66 13.42
CA GLN A 152 1.65 -13.14 12.91
C GLN A 152 1.18 -11.93 13.72
N GLU A 153 1.25 -11.98 15.04
CA GLU A 153 0.92 -10.85 15.91
C GLU A 153 1.81 -9.64 15.62
N LEU A 154 3.12 -9.86 15.50
CA LEU A 154 4.08 -8.80 15.16
C LEU A 154 3.81 -8.20 13.78
N MET A 155 3.58 -9.03 12.77
CA MET A 155 3.28 -8.59 11.41
C MET A 155 1.96 -7.82 11.32
N ALA A 156 0.97 -8.18 12.14
CA ALA A 156 -0.31 -7.48 12.21
C ALA A 156 -0.14 -6.03 12.71
N THR A 157 0.81 -5.75 13.60
CA THR A 157 1.10 -4.37 14.05
C THR A 157 1.59 -3.46 12.92
N GLU A 158 2.09 -4.04 11.83
CA GLU A 158 2.57 -3.34 10.64
C GLU A 158 1.57 -3.40 9.47
N GLY A 159 0.34 -3.86 9.73
CA GLY A 159 -0.75 -3.93 8.75
C GLY A 159 -0.70 -5.14 7.81
N TRP A 160 0.04 -6.19 8.18
CA TRP A 160 0.02 -7.46 7.49
C TRP A 160 -1.01 -8.41 8.10
N GLN A 161 -1.64 -9.21 7.26
CA GLN A 161 -2.61 -10.23 7.68
C GLN A 161 -2.27 -11.58 7.06
N ARG A 162 -2.75 -12.63 7.70
CA ARG A 162 -2.56 -14.02 7.26
C ARG A 162 -3.90 -14.73 7.13
#